data_471821110354bfde5f562db3e2db1709
#
_entry.id   471821110354bfde5f562db3e2db1709
#
_cell.length_a   1.000
_cell.length_b   1.000
_cell.length_c   1.000
_cell.angle_alpha   90.00
_cell.angle_beta   90.00
_cell.angle_gamma   90.00
#
_symmetry.space_group_name_H-M   'P 1'
#
loop_
_entity.id
_entity.type
_entity.pdbx_description
1 polymer ?
#
loop_
_entity_poly.entity_id
_entity_poly.type
_entity_poly.pdbx_seq_one_letter_code
_entity_poly.pdbx_strand_id
1 'polypeptide(L)'
;MQCQKLKTYMETGMVIFLPTRTIRPNPMQPRKVFAQEALGELADSIRLHGVLQPLSVRRVAGGYELIAGERRLRAAQMAGLSEVPCLILQMDDRESALAAMVENLQRQDLDFVEEALGIAALMEAQGLSQEQTARLLGKSQSAVANKLRLLKHGSRVLLALREAGLTERHGRALLKLQDEEEKLRAIEVIRRQSMTVAAAEKYIEGLLTAPTARKRQASVGSFLNSLTESLQRIQRSGVPAVSERRETDSQIVLTITIPKSPGRA
;
A
#
# COMPACT_ATOMS: atom_id res chain seq x y z
N MET A 1 15.87 -20.29 5.88
CA MET A 1 15.63 -21.49 6.70
C MET A 1 14.15 -21.73 7.04
N GLN A 2 13.32 -20.71 7.35
CA GLN A 2 11.92 -20.92 7.72
C GLN A 2 11.01 -21.40 6.56
N CYS A 3 11.22 -20.93 5.33
CA CYS A 3 10.42 -21.39 4.19
C CYS A 3 10.68 -22.86 3.80
N GLN A 4 11.90 -23.35 4.02
CA GLN A 4 12.22 -24.78 3.90
C GLN A 4 11.54 -25.60 5.00
N LYS A 5 11.44 -25.08 6.24
CA LYS A 5 10.70 -25.75 7.31
C LYS A 5 9.22 -25.95 6.97
N LEU A 6 8.54 -24.92 6.44
CA LEU A 6 7.13 -25.05 6.02
C LEU A 6 6.93 -26.16 4.96
N LYS A 7 7.82 -26.25 3.97
CA LYS A 7 7.82 -27.37 3.01
C LYS A 7 8.09 -28.73 3.70
N THR A 8 9.03 -28.80 4.63
CA THR A 8 9.38 -30.03 5.36
C THR A 8 8.21 -30.51 6.23
N TYR A 9 7.44 -29.61 6.84
CA TYR A 9 6.24 -29.99 7.62
C TYR A 9 5.12 -30.56 6.73
N MET A 10 5.01 -30.11 5.48
CA MET A 10 4.04 -30.66 4.52
C MET A 10 4.44 -32.06 3.99
N GLU A 11 5.73 -32.37 3.99
CA GLU A 11 6.26 -33.65 3.46
C GLU A 11 6.25 -34.80 4.50
N THR A 12 6.16 -34.48 5.80
CA THR A 12 6.27 -35.49 6.89
C THR A 12 4.97 -35.74 7.66
N GLY A 13 3.88 -35.05 7.33
CA GLY A 13 2.64 -35.13 8.10
C GLY A 13 1.77 -36.32 7.70
N MET A 14 1.46 -37.21 8.65
CA MET A 14 0.39 -38.20 8.48
C MET A 14 -0.96 -37.48 8.34
N VAL A 15 -1.75 -37.86 7.32
CA VAL A 15 -3.13 -37.43 7.19
C VAL A 15 -3.98 -38.19 8.21
N ILE A 16 -4.65 -37.47 9.08
CA ILE A 16 -5.59 -38.04 10.04
C ILE A 16 -7.00 -37.45 9.83
N PHE A 17 -8.02 -38.20 10.15
CA PHE A 17 -9.39 -37.69 10.13
C PHE A 17 -9.74 -37.06 11.47
N LEU A 18 -10.23 -35.83 11.41
CA LEU A 18 -10.66 -35.07 12.59
C LEU A 18 -12.14 -34.70 12.50
N PRO A 19 -12.89 -34.78 13.61
CA PRO A 19 -14.26 -34.30 13.63
C PRO A 19 -14.34 -32.82 13.27
N THR A 20 -15.19 -32.47 12.31
CA THR A 20 -15.34 -31.08 11.80
C THR A 20 -15.65 -30.08 12.92
N ARG A 21 -16.38 -30.51 13.98
CA ARG A 21 -16.73 -29.69 15.14
C ARG A 21 -15.57 -29.34 16.07
N THR A 22 -14.45 -30.08 15.98
CA THR A 22 -13.25 -29.84 16.81
C THR A 22 -12.27 -28.85 16.18
N ILE A 23 -12.53 -28.48 14.92
CA ILE A 23 -11.67 -27.56 14.15
C ILE A 23 -12.27 -26.17 14.22
N ARG A 24 -11.55 -25.23 14.83
CA ARG A 24 -11.92 -23.83 14.92
C ARG A 24 -11.32 -23.05 13.77
N PRO A 25 -12.07 -22.12 13.14
CA PRO A 25 -11.50 -21.19 12.17
C PRO A 25 -10.39 -20.34 12.80
N ASN A 26 -9.35 -19.98 12.03
CA ASN A 26 -8.33 -19.07 12.51
C ASN A 26 -8.89 -17.65 12.59
N PRO A 27 -8.89 -17.00 13.79
CA PRO A 27 -9.42 -15.64 13.96
C PRO A 27 -8.64 -14.59 13.16
N MET A 28 -7.38 -14.87 12.81
CA MET A 28 -6.51 -13.98 12.03
C MET A 28 -6.75 -14.06 10.51
N GLN A 29 -7.68 -14.90 10.05
CA GLN A 29 -8.01 -15.00 8.61
C GLN A 29 -8.84 -13.77 8.16
N PRO A 30 -8.34 -12.97 7.20
CA PRO A 30 -9.01 -11.72 6.80
C PRO A 30 -10.26 -11.94 5.94
N ARG A 31 -10.41 -13.12 5.30
CA ARG A 31 -11.55 -13.39 4.42
C ARG A 31 -12.75 -13.90 5.20
N LYS A 32 -13.69 -13.01 5.52
CA LYS A 32 -14.96 -13.34 6.20
C LYS A 32 -16.12 -13.58 5.22
N VAL A 33 -16.02 -13.08 4.00
CA VAL A 33 -17.10 -13.15 2.99
C VAL A 33 -16.70 -14.11 1.88
N PHE A 34 -17.50 -15.12 1.67
CA PHE A 34 -17.38 -16.10 0.58
C PHE A 34 -18.66 -16.03 -0.25
N ALA A 35 -18.54 -16.04 -1.58
CA ALA A 35 -19.68 -16.17 -2.45
C ALA A 35 -20.42 -17.49 -2.14
N GLN A 36 -21.69 -17.42 -1.75
CA GLN A 36 -22.46 -18.59 -1.31
C GLN A 36 -22.59 -19.64 -2.41
N GLU A 37 -22.78 -19.19 -3.66
CA GLU A 37 -22.88 -20.09 -4.82
C GLU A 37 -21.61 -20.95 -5.00
N ALA A 38 -20.43 -20.31 -5.02
CA ALA A 38 -19.15 -21.00 -5.15
C ALA A 38 -18.80 -21.91 -3.95
N LEU A 39 -19.41 -21.65 -2.79
CA LEU A 39 -19.28 -22.53 -1.62
C LEU A 39 -20.24 -23.71 -1.72
N GLY A 40 -21.44 -23.50 -2.27
CA GLY A 40 -22.42 -24.55 -2.56
C GLY A 40 -21.91 -25.58 -3.56
N GLU A 41 -21.38 -25.13 -4.69
CA GLU A 41 -20.74 -26.01 -5.69
C GLU A 41 -19.63 -26.89 -5.08
N LEU A 42 -18.80 -26.27 -4.22
CA LEU A 42 -17.75 -27.00 -3.52
C LEU A 42 -18.32 -28.00 -2.51
N ALA A 43 -19.41 -27.68 -1.82
CA ALA A 43 -20.08 -28.58 -0.89
C ALA A 43 -20.71 -29.79 -1.62
N ASP A 44 -21.28 -29.58 -2.79
CA ASP A 44 -21.80 -30.66 -3.63
C ASP A 44 -20.70 -31.59 -4.13
N SER A 45 -19.58 -31.01 -4.58
CA SER A 45 -18.39 -31.80 -4.95
C SER A 45 -17.85 -32.61 -3.76
N ILE A 46 -17.77 -31.99 -2.59
CA ILE A 46 -17.30 -32.67 -1.36
C ILE A 46 -18.28 -33.75 -0.90
N ARG A 47 -19.57 -33.61 -1.12
CA ARG A 47 -20.58 -34.64 -0.81
C ARG A 47 -20.39 -35.91 -1.66
N LEU A 48 -19.95 -35.72 -2.92
CA LEU A 48 -19.75 -36.83 -3.85
C LEU A 48 -18.37 -37.49 -3.70
N HIS A 49 -17.33 -36.71 -3.49
CA HIS A 49 -15.95 -37.18 -3.58
C HIS A 49 -15.18 -37.08 -2.26
N GLY A 50 -15.78 -36.56 -1.22
CA GLY A 50 -15.07 -36.20 0.01
C GLY A 50 -14.09 -35.04 -0.17
N VAL A 51 -13.32 -34.74 0.86
CA VAL A 51 -12.28 -33.71 0.83
C VAL A 51 -11.00 -34.31 0.28
N LEU A 52 -10.71 -34.09 -1.00
CA LEU A 52 -9.54 -34.65 -1.69
C LEU A 52 -8.21 -34.07 -1.20
N GLN A 53 -8.17 -32.80 -0.87
CA GLN A 53 -6.98 -32.16 -0.32
C GLN A 53 -7.14 -31.96 1.18
N PRO A 54 -6.29 -32.53 2.03
CA PRO A 54 -6.36 -32.37 3.48
C PRO A 54 -6.33 -30.90 3.92
N LEU A 55 -7.00 -30.60 5.01
CA LEU A 55 -6.88 -29.33 5.71
C LEU A 55 -5.59 -29.29 6.50
N SER A 56 -4.99 -28.10 6.65
CA SER A 56 -3.86 -27.94 7.56
C SER A 56 -4.35 -27.37 8.89
N VAL A 57 -4.03 -28.06 9.98
CA VAL A 57 -4.48 -27.67 11.32
C VAL A 57 -3.30 -27.73 12.31
N ARG A 58 -3.40 -26.99 13.42
CA ARG A 58 -2.50 -27.11 14.57
C ARG A 58 -3.27 -27.50 15.83
N ARG A 59 -2.59 -28.08 16.79
CA ARG A 59 -3.17 -28.36 18.11
C ARG A 59 -3.23 -27.07 18.93
N VAL A 60 -4.37 -26.83 19.54
CA VAL A 60 -4.59 -25.74 20.51
C VAL A 60 -5.33 -26.26 21.72
N ALA A 61 -5.39 -25.47 22.78
CA ALA A 61 -6.15 -25.85 23.98
C ALA A 61 -7.63 -26.08 23.61
N GLY A 62 -8.07 -27.32 23.83
CA GLY A 62 -9.46 -27.74 23.56
C GLY A 62 -9.81 -28.08 22.11
N GLY A 63 -8.83 -28.40 21.26
CA GLY A 63 -9.09 -28.89 19.89
C GLY A 63 -8.01 -28.57 18.88
N TYR A 64 -8.46 -28.17 17.71
CA TYR A 64 -7.59 -27.82 16.59
C TYR A 64 -7.96 -26.45 16.04
N GLU A 65 -6.98 -25.72 15.57
CA GLU A 65 -7.16 -24.44 14.85
C GLU A 65 -6.74 -24.64 13.39
N LEU A 66 -7.58 -24.14 12.50
CA LEU A 66 -7.35 -24.23 11.07
C LEU A 66 -6.24 -23.26 10.66
N ILE A 67 -5.22 -23.75 9.97
CA ILE A 67 -4.15 -22.93 9.37
C ILE A 67 -4.51 -22.62 7.92
N ALA A 68 -4.90 -23.65 7.14
CA ALA A 68 -5.27 -23.48 5.73
C ALA A 68 -6.44 -24.41 5.36
N GLY A 69 -7.33 -23.96 4.47
CA GLY A 69 -8.45 -24.74 3.96
C GLY A 69 -9.82 -24.29 4.43
N GLU A 70 -10.03 -23.01 4.80
CA GLU A 70 -11.30 -22.45 5.31
C GLU A 70 -12.49 -22.77 4.39
N ARG A 71 -12.37 -22.62 3.07
CA ARG A 71 -13.42 -22.96 2.12
C ARG A 71 -13.80 -24.44 2.17
N ARG A 72 -12.79 -25.31 2.29
CA ARG A 72 -13.00 -26.78 2.39
C ARG A 72 -13.65 -27.16 3.70
N LEU A 73 -13.26 -26.54 4.81
CA LEU A 73 -13.92 -26.79 6.11
C LEU A 73 -15.39 -26.40 6.07
N ARG A 74 -15.70 -25.19 5.60
CA ARG A 74 -17.09 -24.71 5.50
C ARG A 74 -17.92 -25.56 4.54
N ALA A 75 -17.39 -25.89 3.38
CA ALA A 75 -18.07 -26.72 2.41
C ALA A 75 -18.29 -28.16 2.95
N ALA A 76 -17.34 -28.73 3.69
CA ALA A 76 -17.49 -30.01 4.36
C ALA A 76 -18.58 -29.99 5.45
N GLN A 77 -18.68 -28.91 6.22
CA GLN A 77 -19.77 -28.69 7.19
C GLN A 77 -21.13 -28.57 6.50
N MET A 78 -21.21 -27.82 5.39
CA MET A 78 -22.43 -27.72 4.57
C MET A 78 -22.83 -29.06 3.93
N ALA A 79 -21.83 -29.85 3.53
CA ALA A 79 -22.04 -31.20 2.99
C ALA A 79 -22.44 -32.21 4.06
N GLY A 80 -22.39 -31.87 5.36
CA GLY A 80 -22.75 -32.75 6.48
C GLY A 80 -21.66 -33.75 6.86
N LEU A 81 -20.41 -33.55 6.46
CA LEU A 81 -19.33 -34.48 6.83
C LEU A 81 -19.04 -34.38 8.33
N SER A 82 -19.02 -35.53 9.01
CA SER A 82 -18.66 -35.62 10.43
C SER A 82 -17.16 -35.43 10.67
N GLU A 83 -16.34 -35.88 9.71
CA GLU A 83 -14.87 -35.86 9.79
C GLU A 83 -14.28 -35.39 8.47
N VAL A 84 -13.09 -34.78 8.54
CA VAL A 84 -12.33 -34.33 7.39
C VAL A 84 -10.85 -34.71 7.52
N PRO A 85 -10.18 -35.04 6.39
CA PRO A 85 -8.75 -35.32 6.39
C PRO A 85 -7.94 -34.06 6.72
N CYS A 86 -7.03 -34.19 7.68
CA CYS A 86 -6.21 -33.10 8.19
C CYS A 86 -4.74 -33.47 8.28
N LEU A 87 -3.87 -32.50 8.02
CA LEU A 87 -2.44 -32.55 8.36
C LEU A 87 -2.25 -31.75 9.64
N ILE A 88 -1.73 -32.38 10.68
CA ILE A 88 -1.39 -31.68 11.92
C ILE A 88 0.00 -31.09 11.75
N LEU A 89 0.09 -29.75 11.81
CA LEU A 89 1.34 -29.03 11.82
C LEU A 89 1.74 -28.67 13.26
N GLN A 90 2.99 -28.93 13.61
CA GLN A 90 3.54 -28.49 14.88
C GLN A 90 4.03 -27.06 14.72
N MET A 91 3.17 -26.11 15.08
CA MET A 91 3.41 -24.67 14.92
C MET A 91 2.96 -23.94 16.18
N ASP A 92 3.76 -22.98 16.61
CA ASP A 92 3.36 -22.04 17.65
C ASP A 92 2.42 -20.93 17.09
N ASP A 93 1.93 -20.05 17.97
CA ASP A 93 1.01 -18.98 17.60
C ASP A 93 1.66 -18.00 16.59
N ARG A 94 2.94 -17.73 16.74
CA ARG A 94 3.69 -16.83 15.87
C ARG A 94 3.91 -17.44 14.49
N GLU A 95 4.26 -18.70 14.42
CA GLU A 95 4.43 -19.44 13.17
C GLU A 95 3.09 -19.59 12.42
N SER A 96 1.99 -19.83 13.15
CA SER A 96 0.64 -19.90 12.58
C SER A 96 0.20 -18.56 12.00
N ALA A 97 0.41 -17.45 12.74
CA ALA A 97 0.11 -16.12 12.24
C ALA A 97 0.92 -15.76 11.00
N LEU A 98 2.23 -16.11 11.01
CA LEU A 98 3.10 -15.93 9.86
C LEU A 98 2.60 -16.70 8.63
N ALA A 99 2.26 -17.98 8.81
CA ALA A 99 1.77 -18.82 7.72
C ALA A 99 0.47 -18.26 7.11
N ALA A 100 -0.47 -17.77 7.94
CA ALA A 100 -1.70 -17.15 7.49
C ALA A 100 -1.45 -15.85 6.70
N MET A 101 -0.50 -15.03 7.14
CA MET A 101 -0.13 -13.79 6.43
C MET A 101 0.52 -14.08 5.08
N VAL A 102 1.41 -15.08 5.02
CA VAL A 102 2.07 -15.50 3.77
C VAL A 102 1.06 -16.10 2.80
N GLU A 103 0.18 -16.99 3.27
CA GLU A 103 -0.88 -17.57 2.42
C GLU A 103 -1.76 -16.46 1.81
N ASN A 104 -2.18 -15.50 2.63
CA ASN A 104 -2.98 -14.38 2.15
C ASN A 104 -2.25 -13.53 1.09
N LEU A 105 -0.94 -13.30 1.26
CA LEU A 105 -0.10 -12.57 0.30
C LEU A 105 0.18 -13.33 -1.00
N GLN A 106 0.04 -14.65 -0.99
CA GLN A 106 0.23 -15.50 -2.18
C GLN A 106 -1.06 -15.66 -3.02
N ARG A 107 -2.17 -15.01 -2.63
CA ARG A 107 -3.40 -15.04 -3.40
C ARG A 107 -3.23 -14.32 -4.73
N GLN A 108 -3.87 -14.85 -5.78
CA GLN A 108 -3.79 -14.32 -7.14
C GLN A 108 -4.70 -13.09 -7.38
N ASP A 109 -5.65 -12.86 -6.48
CA ASP A 109 -6.69 -11.83 -6.60
C ASP A 109 -6.37 -10.53 -5.84
N LEU A 110 -5.18 -10.42 -5.24
CA LEU A 110 -4.74 -9.18 -4.58
C LEU A 110 -4.39 -8.10 -5.60
N ASP A 111 -4.90 -6.90 -5.37
CA ASP A 111 -4.40 -5.75 -6.09
C ASP A 111 -3.01 -5.30 -5.56
N PHE A 112 -2.33 -4.47 -6.34
CA PHE A 112 -0.96 -4.07 -6.02
C PHE A 112 -0.84 -3.22 -4.74
N VAL A 113 -1.92 -2.54 -4.32
CA VAL A 113 -1.97 -1.77 -3.07
C VAL A 113 -2.17 -2.71 -1.89
N GLU A 114 -3.09 -3.67 -2.00
CA GLU A 114 -3.32 -4.69 -1.00
C GLU A 114 -2.07 -5.53 -0.76
N GLU A 115 -1.38 -5.92 -1.84
CA GLU A 115 -0.11 -6.63 -1.75
C GLU A 115 0.96 -5.79 -1.03
N ALA A 116 1.08 -4.50 -1.34
CA ALA A 116 2.04 -3.61 -0.68
C ALA A 116 1.75 -3.45 0.82
N LEU A 117 0.47 -3.26 1.18
CA LEU A 117 0.03 -3.16 2.59
C LEU A 117 0.27 -4.47 3.34
N GLY A 118 -0.04 -5.61 2.73
CA GLY A 118 0.19 -6.90 3.33
C GLY A 118 1.69 -7.19 3.55
N ILE A 119 2.56 -6.81 2.61
CA ILE A 119 4.01 -6.90 2.77
C ILE A 119 4.49 -6.04 3.94
N ALA A 120 4.02 -4.80 4.03
CA ALA A 120 4.39 -3.89 5.13
C ALA A 120 3.95 -4.45 6.49
N ALA A 121 2.69 -4.92 6.59
CA ALA A 121 2.15 -5.53 7.80
C ALA A 121 2.94 -6.79 8.22
N LEU A 122 3.31 -7.64 7.25
CA LEU A 122 4.13 -8.82 7.51
C LEU A 122 5.51 -8.44 8.08
N MET A 123 6.15 -7.44 7.49
CA MET A 123 7.46 -6.95 7.96
C MET A 123 7.38 -6.40 9.37
N GLU A 124 6.36 -5.60 9.66
CA GLU A 124 6.15 -5.00 10.97
C GLU A 124 5.84 -6.06 12.04
N ALA A 125 4.88 -6.93 11.78
CA ALA A 125 4.44 -7.96 12.73
C ALA A 125 5.55 -8.96 13.10
N GLN A 126 6.48 -9.22 12.16
CA GLN A 126 7.52 -10.24 12.35
C GLN A 126 8.93 -9.64 12.54
N GLY A 127 9.08 -8.31 12.44
CA GLY A 127 10.37 -7.64 12.53
C GLY A 127 11.32 -8.04 11.40
N LEU A 128 10.81 -8.31 10.20
CA LEU A 128 11.59 -8.80 9.06
C LEU A 128 12.18 -7.66 8.24
N SER A 129 13.41 -7.85 7.76
CA SER A 129 13.98 -6.99 6.72
C SER A 129 13.32 -7.24 5.35
N GLN A 130 13.47 -6.30 4.41
CA GLN A 130 12.99 -6.48 3.03
C GLN A 130 13.59 -7.73 2.36
N GLU A 131 14.85 -8.03 2.63
CA GLU A 131 15.51 -9.21 2.09
C GLU A 131 14.93 -10.50 2.67
N GLN A 132 14.71 -10.55 3.98
CA GLN A 132 14.08 -11.71 4.62
C GLN A 132 12.65 -11.92 4.13
N THR A 133 11.88 -10.84 3.99
CA THR A 133 10.52 -10.88 3.45
C THR A 133 10.49 -11.36 2.00
N ALA A 134 11.43 -10.88 1.18
CA ALA A 134 11.56 -11.31 -0.21
C ALA A 134 11.85 -12.83 -0.31
N ARG A 135 12.77 -13.34 0.50
CA ARG A 135 13.06 -14.79 0.57
C ARG A 135 11.84 -15.59 1.01
N LEU A 136 11.11 -15.09 2.03
CA LEU A 136 9.92 -15.74 2.55
C LEU A 136 8.80 -15.84 1.52
N LEU A 137 8.60 -14.78 0.72
CA LEU A 137 7.56 -14.69 -0.31
C LEU A 137 8.00 -15.29 -1.66
N GLY A 138 9.25 -15.75 -1.81
CA GLY A 138 9.79 -16.25 -3.08
C GLY A 138 9.93 -15.14 -4.14
N LYS A 139 10.11 -13.87 -3.70
CA LYS A 139 10.27 -12.69 -4.55
C LYS A 139 11.69 -12.13 -4.48
N SER A 140 12.05 -11.24 -5.43
CA SER A 140 13.31 -10.49 -5.31
C SER A 140 13.16 -9.35 -4.28
N GLN A 141 14.26 -8.97 -3.62
CA GLN A 141 14.26 -7.82 -2.71
C GLN A 141 13.82 -6.54 -3.44
N SER A 142 14.22 -6.35 -4.70
CA SER A 142 13.80 -5.22 -5.51
C SER A 142 12.29 -5.18 -5.76
N ALA A 143 11.63 -6.34 -5.92
CA ALA A 143 10.18 -6.42 -6.04
C ALA A 143 9.50 -5.98 -4.76
N VAL A 144 9.96 -6.46 -3.59
CA VAL A 144 9.44 -6.03 -2.28
C VAL A 144 9.66 -4.53 -2.07
N ALA A 145 10.86 -4.02 -2.35
CA ALA A 145 11.18 -2.60 -2.24
C ALA A 145 10.28 -1.73 -3.14
N ASN A 146 10.00 -2.16 -4.37
CA ASN A 146 9.12 -1.46 -5.30
C ASN A 146 7.68 -1.40 -4.79
N LYS A 147 7.16 -2.48 -4.22
CA LYS A 147 5.83 -2.51 -3.59
C LYS A 147 5.74 -1.54 -2.42
N LEU A 148 6.71 -1.58 -1.50
CA LEU A 148 6.75 -0.70 -0.35
C LEU A 148 6.89 0.79 -0.72
N ARG A 149 7.57 1.10 -1.83
CA ARG A 149 7.67 2.48 -2.32
C ARG A 149 6.32 3.09 -2.67
N LEU A 150 5.33 2.29 -3.08
CA LEU A 150 3.97 2.78 -3.36
C LEU A 150 3.30 3.36 -2.13
N LEU A 151 3.59 2.82 -0.95
CA LEU A 151 3.03 3.30 0.32
C LEU A 151 3.53 4.70 0.74
N LYS A 152 4.47 5.30 -0.03
CA LYS A 152 4.83 6.71 0.08
C LYS A 152 3.77 7.66 -0.47
N HIS A 153 2.78 7.14 -1.23
CA HIS A 153 1.61 7.91 -1.60
C HIS A 153 0.62 7.99 -0.44
N GLY A 154 -0.07 9.12 -0.34
CA GLY A 154 -1.22 9.24 0.55
C GLY A 154 -2.38 8.32 0.13
N SER A 155 -3.27 8.01 1.05
CA SER A 155 -4.42 7.12 0.83
C SER A 155 -5.29 7.55 -0.36
N ARG A 156 -5.48 8.85 -0.56
CA ARG A 156 -6.25 9.41 -1.69
C ARG A 156 -5.64 9.05 -3.05
N VAL A 157 -4.31 9.14 -3.16
CA VAL A 157 -3.59 8.81 -4.40
C VAL A 157 -3.64 7.30 -4.67
N LEU A 158 -3.46 6.46 -3.63
CA LEU A 158 -3.57 5.02 -3.77
C LEU A 158 -4.96 4.58 -4.21
N LEU A 159 -6.01 5.17 -3.64
CA LEU A 159 -7.39 4.92 -4.05
C LEU A 159 -7.62 5.34 -5.50
N ALA A 160 -7.20 6.54 -5.89
CA ALA A 160 -7.34 7.04 -7.26
C ALA A 160 -6.61 6.16 -8.28
N LEU A 161 -5.43 5.61 -7.94
CA LEU A 161 -4.70 4.67 -8.79
C LEU A 161 -5.49 3.38 -9.04
N ARG A 162 -6.15 2.85 -8.01
CA ARG A 162 -7.01 1.64 -8.09
C ARG A 162 -8.23 1.90 -8.96
N GLU A 163 -8.97 2.97 -8.68
CA GLU A 163 -10.19 3.35 -9.41
C GLU A 163 -9.92 3.67 -10.88
N ALA A 164 -8.74 4.23 -11.17
CA ALA A 164 -8.29 4.48 -12.53
C ALA A 164 -7.83 3.23 -13.28
N GLY A 165 -7.74 2.06 -12.64
CA GLY A 165 -7.23 0.82 -13.22
C GLY A 165 -5.75 0.90 -13.62
N LEU A 166 -4.99 1.79 -12.99
CA LEU A 166 -3.58 1.98 -13.29
C LEU A 166 -2.72 0.90 -12.62
N THR A 167 -1.56 0.65 -13.18
CA THR A 167 -0.64 -0.39 -12.69
C THR A 167 0.33 0.15 -11.64
N GLU A 168 0.98 -0.75 -10.92
CA GLU A 168 2.09 -0.45 -10.01
C GLU A 168 3.15 0.48 -10.62
N ARG A 169 3.48 0.24 -11.92
CA ARG A 169 4.50 1.04 -12.63
C ARG A 169 4.07 2.51 -12.78
N HIS A 170 2.78 2.75 -13.07
CA HIS A 170 2.22 4.12 -13.09
C HIS A 170 2.33 4.77 -11.71
N GLY A 171 1.98 4.03 -10.64
CA GLY A 171 2.13 4.52 -9.27
C GLY A 171 3.58 4.91 -8.94
N ARG A 172 4.56 4.08 -9.32
CA ARG A 172 5.97 4.41 -9.08
C ARG A 172 6.46 5.65 -9.87
N ALA A 173 5.98 5.84 -11.08
CA ALA A 173 6.31 7.03 -11.87
C ALA A 173 5.80 8.31 -11.18
N LEU A 174 4.60 8.27 -10.60
CA LEU A 174 4.00 9.39 -9.87
C LEU A 174 4.75 9.78 -8.57
N LEU A 175 5.64 8.93 -8.04
CA LEU A 175 6.48 9.28 -6.89
C LEU A 175 7.46 10.43 -7.17
N LYS A 176 7.72 10.72 -8.44
CA LYS A 176 8.56 11.86 -8.84
C LYS A 176 7.88 13.21 -8.54
N LEU A 177 6.55 13.27 -8.55
CA LEU A 177 5.78 14.45 -8.17
C LEU A 177 5.72 14.58 -6.64
N GLN A 178 5.81 15.80 -6.12
CA GLN A 178 5.79 16.04 -4.68
C GLN A 178 4.37 16.35 -4.17
N ASP A 179 3.62 17.14 -4.92
CA ASP A 179 2.30 17.60 -4.53
C ASP A 179 1.22 16.54 -4.79
N GLU A 180 0.36 16.30 -3.79
CA GLU A 180 -0.71 15.31 -3.86
C GLU A 180 -1.76 15.66 -4.93
N GLU A 181 -2.14 16.94 -5.01
CA GLU A 181 -3.10 17.41 -6.00
C GLU A 181 -2.55 17.30 -7.43
N GLU A 182 -1.23 17.48 -7.59
CA GLU A 182 -0.56 17.28 -8.88
C GLU A 182 -0.57 15.82 -9.29
N LYS A 183 -0.35 14.90 -8.34
CA LYS A 183 -0.48 13.45 -8.56
C LYS A 183 -1.89 13.06 -8.99
N LEU A 184 -2.91 13.58 -8.31
CA LEU A 184 -4.32 13.29 -8.63
C LEU A 184 -4.69 13.79 -10.03
N ARG A 185 -4.26 15.01 -10.40
CA ARG A 185 -4.46 15.53 -11.77
C ARG A 185 -3.73 14.67 -12.81
N ALA A 186 -2.51 14.25 -12.52
CA ALA A 186 -1.76 13.39 -13.44
C ALA A 186 -2.45 12.02 -13.63
N ILE A 187 -2.98 11.41 -12.57
CA ILE A 187 -3.77 10.18 -12.64
C ILE A 187 -4.95 10.34 -13.59
N GLU A 188 -5.71 11.43 -13.47
CA GLU A 188 -6.88 11.67 -14.31
C GLU A 188 -6.50 11.84 -15.80
N VAL A 189 -5.41 12.55 -16.09
CA VAL A 189 -4.90 12.70 -17.46
C VAL A 189 -4.42 11.37 -18.02
N ILE A 190 -3.64 10.60 -17.27
CA ILE A 190 -3.14 9.29 -17.66
C ILE A 190 -4.30 8.33 -17.95
N ARG A 191 -5.32 8.30 -17.09
CA ARG A 191 -6.53 7.49 -17.26
C ARG A 191 -7.29 7.90 -18.52
N ARG A 192 -7.60 9.20 -18.67
CA ARG A 192 -8.40 9.75 -19.77
C ARG A 192 -7.76 9.50 -21.14
N GLN A 193 -6.43 9.54 -21.21
CA GLN A 193 -5.67 9.31 -22.43
C GLN A 193 -5.20 7.87 -22.60
N SER A 194 -5.58 6.97 -21.69
CA SER A 194 -5.18 5.56 -21.70
C SER A 194 -3.67 5.38 -21.93
N MET A 195 -2.85 6.21 -21.26
CA MET A 195 -1.41 6.23 -21.47
C MET A 195 -0.76 4.91 -21.07
N THR A 196 0.17 4.45 -21.89
CA THR A 196 1.09 3.38 -21.48
C THR A 196 2.05 3.88 -20.39
N VAL A 197 2.69 2.94 -19.67
CA VAL A 197 3.67 3.30 -18.62
C VAL A 197 4.74 4.26 -19.15
N ALA A 198 5.31 3.97 -20.34
CA ALA A 198 6.35 4.82 -20.95
C ALA A 198 5.83 6.23 -21.31
N ALA A 199 4.59 6.33 -21.80
CA ALA A 199 3.95 7.61 -22.09
C ALA A 199 3.68 8.41 -20.80
N ALA A 200 3.24 7.74 -19.73
CA ALA A 200 2.99 8.34 -18.43
C ALA A 200 4.31 8.84 -17.78
N GLU A 201 5.39 8.06 -17.86
CA GLU A 201 6.70 8.48 -17.39
C GLU A 201 7.19 9.75 -18.11
N LYS A 202 7.09 9.78 -19.45
CA LYS A 202 7.44 10.95 -20.25
C LYS A 202 6.56 12.17 -19.94
N TYR A 203 5.26 11.96 -19.76
CA TYR A 203 4.34 13.02 -19.34
C TYR A 203 4.72 13.61 -17.99
N ILE A 204 5.01 12.76 -16.99
CA ILE A 204 5.43 13.18 -15.65
C ILE A 204 6.77 13.92 -15.70
N GLU A 205 7.72 13.47 -16.52
CA GLU A 205 8.98 14.18 -16.75
C GLU A 205 8.77 15.57 -17.37
N GLY A 206 7.84 15.67 -18.29
CA GLY A 206 7.41 16.96 -18.86
C GLY A 206 6.84 17.91 -17.82
N LEU A 207 6.05 17.39 -16.86
CA LEU A 207 5.55 18.22 -15.74
C LEU A 207 6.67 18.73 -14.82
N LEU A 208 7.71 17.94 -14.60
CA LEU A 208 8.86 18.30 -13.76
C LEU A 208 9.78 19.29 -14.45
N THR A 209 9.93 19.22 -15.77
CA THR A 209 10.81 20.08 -16.56
C THR A 209 10.14 21.36 -17.02
N ALA A 210 8.79 21.35 -17.15
CA ALA A 210 8.05 22.55 -17.48
C ALA A 210 8.22 23.59 -16.36
N PRO A 211 8.69 24.81 -16.65
CA PRO A 211 8.69 25.88 -15.67
C PRO A 211 7.23 26.21 -15.36
N THR A 212 6.70 25.64 -14.26
CA THR A 212 5.33 25.87 -13.86
C THR A 212 5.16 27.36 -13.62
N ALA A 213 4.23 27.98 -14.32
CA ALA A 213 3.80 29.36 -14.08
C ALA A 213 3.50 29.59 -12.58
N ARG A 214 3.07 28.53 -11.88
CA ARG A 214 2.85 28.50 -10.44
C ARG A 214 4.14 28.59 -9.61
N LYS A 215 5.27 27.99 -10.05
CA LYS A 215 6.58 28.14 -9.38
C LYS A 215 7.12 29.57 -9.58
N ARG A 216 6.88 30.17 -10.75
CA ARG A 216 7.22 31.59 -10.97
C ARG A 216 6.40 32.52 -10.11
N GLN A 217 5.08 32.33 -10.03
CA GLN A 217 4.22 33.14 -9.16
C GLN A 217 4.50 32.92 -7.67
N ALA A 218 4.75 31.67 -7.24
CA ALA A 218 5.14 31.39 -5.85
C ALA A 218 6.51 32.01 -5.51
N SER A 219 7.48 32.00 -6.43
CA SER A 219 8.81 32.60 -6.20
C SER A 219 8.74 34.13 -6.18
N VAL A 220 7.95 34.75 -7.08
CA VAL A 220 7.73 36.21 -7.09
C VAL A 220 6.91 36.62 -5.88
N GLY A 221 5.84 35.93 -5.55
CA GLY A 221 5.02 36.20 -4.36
C GLY A 221 5.80 36.05 -3.05
N SER A 222 6.60 34.98 -2.92
CA SER A 222 7.49 34.76 -1.77
C SER A 222 8.56 35.86 -1.66
N PHE A 223 9.14 36.28 -2.78
CA PHE A 223 10.09 37.38 -2.81
C PHE A 223 9.45 38.70 -2.37
N LEU A 224 8.27 39.05 -2.90
CA LEU A 224 7.54 40.27 -2.53
C LEU A 224 7.14 40.26 -1.05
N ASN A 225 6.71 39.12 -0.50
CA ASN A 225 6.38 38.99 0.92
C ASN A 225 7.64 39.20 1.79
N SER A 226 8.78 38.60 1.42
CA SER A 226 10.06 38.79 2.13
C SER A 226 10.51 40.24 2.12
N LEU A 227 10.32 40.95 0.99
CA LEU A 227 10.58 42.40 0.90
C LEU A 227 9.69 43.21 1.81
N THR A 228 8.41 42.91 1.84
CA THR A 228 7.41 43.59 2.70
C THR A 228 7.75 43.40 4.18
N GLU A 229 8.11 42.20 4.60
CA GLU A 229 8.54 41.91 5.98
C GLU A 229 9.83 42.64 6.36
N SER A 230 10.77 42.74 5.39
CA SER A 230 12.02 43.46 5.61
C SER A 230 11.79 44.97 5.75
N LEU A 231 10.90 45.54 4.93
CA LEU A 231 10.48 46.93 5.05
C LEU A 231 9.79 47.24 6.38
N GLN A 232 8.90 46.36 6.82
CA GLN A 232 8.23 46.53 8.13
C GLN A 232 9.26 46.47 9.29
N ARG A 233 10.29 45.65 9.21
CA ARG A 233 11.38 45.64 10.20
C ARG A 233 12.12 46.96 10.25
N ILE A 234 12.45 47.53 9.08
CA ILE A 234 13.13 48.85 8.98
C ILE A 234 12.25 49.98 9.52
N GLN A 235 10.97 49.95 9.21
CA GLN A 235 9.99 50.95 9.76
C GLN A 235 9.89 50.84 11.28
N ARG A 236 9.86 49.62 11.84
CA ARG A 236 9.83 49.42 13.31
C ARG A 236 11.12 49.86 13.99
N SER A 237 12.22 49.92 13.27
CA SER A 237 13.49 50.48 13.79
C SER A 237 13.58 52.02 13.68
N GLY A 238 12.46 52.69 13.33
CA GLY A 238 12.39 54.16 13.33
C GLY A 238 12.80 54.83 12.01
N VAL A 239 13.07 54.04 10.95
CA VAL A 239 13.40 54.62 9.62
C VAL A 239 12.09 54.74 8.81
N PRO A 240 11.71 55.96 8.37
CA PRO A 240 10.49 56.20 7.62
C PRO A 240 10.61 55.78 6.15
N ALA A 241 10.62 54.45 5.93
CA ALA A 241 10.67 53.87 4.59
C ALA A 241 9.23 53.79 4.01
N VAL A 242 9.04 54.19 2.76
CA VAL A 242 7.76 54.11 2.03
C VAL A 242 7.91 53.17 0.84
N SER A 243 6.92 52.36 0.57
CA SER A 243 6.88 51.49 -0.61
C SER A 243 5.60 51.74 -1.42
N GLU A 244 5.75 51.84 -2.72
CA GLU A 244 4.67 51.92 -3.69
C GLU A 244 4.74 50.75 -4.65
N ARG A 245 3.62 50.01 -4.83
CA ARG A 245 3.52 48.90 -5.77
C ARG A 245 2.60 49.28 -6.92
N ARG A 246 3.10 49.12 -8.15
CA ARG A 246 2.31 49.20 -9.38
C ARG A 246 2.38 47.91 -10.12
N GLU A 247 1.24 47.39 -10.56
CA GLU A 247 1.14 46.13 -11.29
C GLU A 247 0.45 46.36 -12.61
N THR A 248 1.04 45.84 -13.68
CA THR A 248 0.48 45.86 -15.04
C THR A 248 0.44 44.42 -15.54
N ASP A 249 -0.20 44.16 -16.67
CA ASP A 249 -0.31 42.82 -17.24
C ASP A 249 1.05 42.16 -17.55
N SER A 250 2.10 42.95 -17.69
CA SER A 250 3.45 42.47 -18.09
C SER A 250 4.49 42.59 -16.98
N GLN A 251 4.29 43.42 -15.93
CA GLN A 251 5.33 43.68 -14.92
C GLN A 251 4.75 44.16 -13.58
N ILE A 252 5.50 43.85 -12.51
CA ILE A 252 5.29 44.39 -11.17
C ILE A 252 6.45 45.33 -10.88
N VAL A 253 6.14 46.60 -10.63
CA VAL A 253 7.12 47.65 -10.23
C VAL A 253 6.92 47.92 -8.74
N LEU A 254 7.98 47.76 -7.98
CA LEU A 254 8.04 48.08 -6.56
C LEU A 254 9.08 49.21 -6.35
N THR A 255 8.61 50.38 -5.92
CA THR A 255 9.46 51.54 -5.62
C THR A 255 9.60 51.65 -4.10
N ILE A 256 10.81 51.58 -3.59
CA ILE A 256 11.13 51.74 -2.16
C ILE A 256 11.88 53.02 -1.97
N THR A 257 11.34 53.91 -1.16
CA THR A 257 12.00 55.17 -0.82
C THR A 257 12.43 55.17 0.65
N ILE A 258 13.73 55.25 0.89
CA ILE A 258 14.30 55.31 2.23
C ILE A 258 15.00 56.66 2.35
N PRO A 259 14.52 57.59 3.17
CA PRO A 259 15.19 58.89 3.35
C PRO A 259 16.53 58.69 4.05
N LYS A 260 17.57 59.33 3.54
CA LYS A 260 18.83 59.39 4.27
C LYS A 260 18.59 60.24 5.52
N SER A 261 19.04 59.74 6.68
CA SER A 261 18.95 60.53 7.91
C SER A 261 19.51 61.93 7.64
N PRO A 262 18.84 63.01 8.10
CA PRO A 262 19.44 64.35 8.03
C PRO A 262 20.72 64.28 8.83
N GLY A 263 21.83 64.56 8.17
CA GLY A 263 23.10 64.64 8.84
C GLY A 263 22.95 65.58 10.04
N ARG A 264 23.41 65.14 11.21
CA ARG A 264 23.55 66.03 12.35
C ARG A 264 24.43 67.19 11.88
N ALA A 265 23.87 68.36 11.80
CA ALA A 265 24.61 69.60 11.76
C ALA A 265 25.28 69.87 13.11
#